data_7ec8d6860ed7234bd5c6ac733c3f1e87
#
_entry.id   7ec8d6860ed7234bd5c6ac733c3f1e87
#
_cell.length_a   1.000
_cell.length_b   1.000
_cell.length_c   1.000
_cell.angle_alpha   90.00
_cell.angle_beta   90.00
_cell.angle_gamma   90.00
#
_symmetry.space_group_name_H-M   'P 1'
#
loop_
_entity.id
_entity.type
_entity.pdbx_description
1 polymer ?
#
loop_
_entity_poly.entity_id
_entity_poly.type
_entity_poly.pdbx_seq_one_letter_code
_entity_poly.pdbx_strand_id
1 'polypeptide(L)'
;MHRSVRVILINPKNEIALVCADDPNMRSSDGTYGGRFWFLPGGKIEANESMTKAVYRELQQETGLEAQDLVLGPQVWEGTVHLLKNGKPWDIQQYFFVAWTRNERLHFHHLDSWENKCLEKLAWFSLEEIKNSKEVIYPTGLEDLLPDILQKKFPEKPTPIDLNKKSKL
;
A
#
# COMPACT_ATOMS: atom_id res chain seq x y z
N MET A 1 1.50 -0.43 19.36
CA MET A 1 1.01 -0.77 18.00
C MET A 1 1.68 0.13 16.98
N HIS A 2 2.11 -0.44 15.86
CA HIS A 2 2.69 0.31 14.75
C HIS A 2 1.59 0.97 13.93
N ARG A 3 1.90 2.11 13.32
CA ARG A 3 0.95 2.85 12.49
C ARG A 3 1.60 3.15 11.14
N SER A 4 0.86 2.91 10.07
CA SER A 4 1.33 3.16 8.71
C SER A 4 0.28 3.87 7.87
N VAL A 5 0.73 4.62 6.88
CA VAL A 5 -0.13 5.08 5.78
C VAL A 5 0.07 4.18 4.57
N ARG A 6 -0.99 3.99 3.79
CA ARG A 6 -0.96 3.32 2.50
C ARG A 6 -1.65 4.21 1.48
N VAL A 7 -1.16 4.21 0.26
CA VAL A 7 -1.63 5.16 -0.75
C VAL A 7 -2.14 4.42 -1.98
N ILE A 8 -3.39 4.69 -2.34
CA ILE A 8 -3.95 4.29 -3.62
C ILE A 8 -3.57 5.39 -4.59
N LEU A 9 -2.41 5.23 -5.24
CA LEU A 9 -1.86 6.21 -6.17
C LEU A 9 -2.37 5.89 -7.58
N ILE A 10 -3.14 6.81 -8.15
CA ILE A 10 -3.86 6.62 -9.40
C ILE A 10 -3.26 7.50 -10.50
N ASN A 11 -3.02 6.91 -11.67
CA ASN A 11 -2.54 7.63 -12.86
C ASN A 11 -3.70 7.99 -13.80
N PRO A 12 -3.45 8.73 -14.91
CA PRO A 12 -4.51 9.12 -15.85
C PRO A 12 -5.20 7.95 -16.58
N LYS A 13 -4.60 6.77 -16.58
CA LYS A 13 -5.18 5.54 -17.16
C LYS A 13 -6.02 4.75 -16.16
N ASN A 14 -6.27 5.30 -14.98
CA ASN A 14 -6.97 4.62 -13.88
C ASN A 14 -6.26 3.34 -13.41
N GLU A 15 -4.94 3.31 -13.53
CA GLU A 15 -4.10 2.27 -12.95
C GLU A 15 -3.60 2.73 -11.59
N ILE A 16 -3.27 1.77 -10.73
CA ILE A 16 -2.69 2.06 -9.41
C ILE A 16 -1.26 1.55 -9.32
N ALA A 17 -0.45 2.25 -8.55
CA ALA A 17 0.94 1.85 -8.30
C ALA A 17 0.99 0.78 -7.22
N LEU A 18 1.71 -0.29 -7.48
CA LEU A 18 2.01 -1.34 -6.51
C LEU A 18 3.51 -1.52 -6.36
N VAL A 19 3.92 -1.88 -5.16
CA VAL A 19 5.29 -2.18 -4.79
C VAL A 19 5.42 -3.68 -4.58
N CYS A 20 6.40 -4.30 -5.21
CA CYS A 20 6.72 -5.70 -4.98
C CYS A 20 7.81 -5.83 -3.94
N ALA A 21 7.60 -6.70 -2.95
CA ALA A 21 8.58 -7.01 -1.92
C ALA A 21 8.72 -8.51 -1.75
N ASP A 22 9.89 -8.92 -1.28
CA ASP A 22 10.15 -10.28 -0.82
C ASP A 22 10.84 -10.18 0.53
N ASP A 23 10.09 -10.42 1.59
CA ASP A 23 10.60 -10.40 2.96
C ASP A 23 10.42 -11.77 3.60
N PRO A 24 11.51 -12.57 3.67
CA PRO A 24 11.43 -13.92 4.24
C PRO A 24 11.11 -13.93 5.74
N ASN A 25 11.25 -12.78 6.42
CA ASN A 25 10.99 -12.66 7.86
C ASN A 25 9.57 -12.20 8.18
N MET A 26 8.78 -11.82 7.17
CA MET A 26 7.43 -11.33 7.33
C MET A 26 6.42 -12.35 6.83
N ARG A 27 5.42 -12.65 7.65
CA ARG A 27 4.38 -13.63 7.31
C ARG A 27 3.02 -13.14 7.80
N SER A 28 1.95 -13.68 7.21
CA SER A 28 0.62 -13.51 7.78
C SER A 28 0.56 -14.15 9.18
N SER A 29 -0.33 -13.65 10.04
CA SER A 29 -0.43 -14.12 11.43
C SER A 29 -0.79 -15.61 11.54
N ASP A 30 -1.50 -16.13 10.55
CA ASP A 30 -1.87 -17.55 10.49
C ASP A 30 -0.77 -18.44 9.88
N GLY A 31 0.35 -17.83 9.43
CA GLY A 31 1.48 -18.55 8.87
C GLY A 31 1.25 -19.12 7.47
N THR A 32 0.11 -18.84 6.83
CA THR A 32 -0.22 -19.44 5.53
C THR A 32 0.50 -18.79 4.37
N TYR A 33 0.95 -17.54 4.53
CA TYR A 33 1.66 -16.84 3.47
C TYR A 33 2.92 -16.17 4.00
N GLY A 34 3.94 -16.21 3.18
CA GLY A 34 5.20 -15.49 3.37
C GLY A 34 5.99 -15.50 2.08
N GLY A 35 6.91 -14.56 1.91
CA GLY A 35 7.73 -14.43 0.71
C GLY A 35 7.33 -13.25 -0.16
N ARG A 36 7.23 -13.46 -1.46
CA ARG A 36 7.00 -12.39 -2.42
C ARG A 36 5.53 -11.97 -2.48
N PHE A 37 5.29 -10.65 -2.48
CA PHE A 37 3.95 -10.08 -2.54
C PHE A 37 3.99 -8.65 -3.08
N TRP A 38 2.83 -8.15 -3.51
CA TRP A 38 2.62 -6.77 -3.91
C TRP A 38 1.78 -6.05 -2.88
N PHE A 39 2.00 -4.75 -2.72
CA PHE A 39 1.23 -3.94 -1.79
C PHE A 39 1.19 -2.47 -2.25
N LEU A 40 0.28 -1.70 -1.65
CA LEU A 40 0.18 -0.27 -1.90
C LEU A 40 1.38 0.47 -1.31
N PRO A 41 1.94 1.47 -2.01
CA PRO A 41 3.03 2.26 -1.46
C PRO A 41 2.63 2.93 -0.16
N GLY A 42 3.60 3.18 0.69
CA GLY A 42 3.40 3.78 2.00
C GLY A 42 4.41 3.23 3.00
N GLY A 43 4.20 3.53 4.25
CA GLY A 43 5.08 3.06 5.30
C GLY A 43 4.74 3.66 6.66
N LYS A 44 5.65 3.49 7.59
CA LYS A 44 5.49 3.85 8.99
C LYS A 44 5.29 5.36 9.17
N ILE A 45 4.33 5.72 10.02
CA ILE A 45 4.18 7.10 10.49
C ILE A 45 5.21 7.34 11.58
N GLU A 46 6.05 8.35 11.40
CA GLU A 46 7.08 8.70 12.37
C GLU A 46 6.50 9.44 13.59
N ALA A 47 7.28 9.47 14.68
CA ALA A 47 6.88 10.21 15.87
C ALA A 47 6.66 11.69 15.55
N ASN A 48 5.54 12.25 16.03
CA ASN A 48 5.15 13.65 15.81
C ASN A 48 4.91 14.02 14.33
N GLU A 49 4.74 13.03 13.47
CA GLU A 49 4.43 13.23 12.05
C GLU A 49 2.92 13.10 11.82
N SER A 50 2.33 14.01 11.04
CA SER A 50 0.94 13.86 10.61
C SER A 50 0.84 12.77 9.54
N MET A 51 -0.36 12.21 9.38
CA MET A 51 -0.60 11.23 8.30
C MET A 51 -0.32 11.82 6.92
N THR A 52 -0.72 13.07 6.69
CA THR A 52 -0.48 13.76 5.41
C THR A 52 1.01 13.89 5.11
N LYS A 53 1.80 14.27 6.10
CA LYS A 53 3.26 14.34 5.93
C LYS A 53 3.84 12.97 5.63
N ALA A 54 3.37 11.94 6.32
CA ALA A 54 3.82 10.56 6.09
C ALA A 54 3.51 10.12 4.65
N VAL A 55 2.31 10.45 4.14
CA VAL A 55 1.95 10.15 2.75
C VAL A 55 2.95 10.76 1.77
N TYR A 56 3.22 12.06 1.88
CA TYR A 56 4.16 12.72 0.97
C TYR A 56 5.57 12.18 1.09
N ARG A 57 6.05 11.98 2.31
CA ARG A 57 7.40 11.45 2.56
C ARG A 57 7.57 10.04 1.99
N GLU A 58 6.61 9.16 2.26
CA GLU A 58 6.67 7.77 1.80
C GLU A 58 6.56 7.68 0.27
N LEU A 59 5.69 8.47 -0.36
CA LEU A 59 5.59 8.50 -1.82
C LEU A 59 6.90 9.00 -2.46
N GLN A 60 7.53 10.01 -1.88
CA GLN A 60 8.83 10.46 -2.36
C GLN A 60 9.89 9.37 -2.25
N GLN A 61 9.97 8.70 -1.11
CA GLN A 61 10.96 7.66 -0.87
C GLN A 61 10.75 6.42 -1.75
N GLU A 62 9.51 5.96 -1.85
CA GLU A 62 9.22 4.72 -2.57
C GLU A 62 8.95 4.90 -4.06
N THR A 63 8.52 6.08 -4.50
CA THR A 63 8.15 6.30 -5.91
C THR A 63 8.92 7.41 -6.61
N GLY A 64 9.66 8.23 -5.88
CA GLY A 64 10.34 9.40 -6.41
C GLY A 64 9.44 10.59 -6.72
N LEU A 65 8.12 10.48 -6.49
CA LEU A 65 7.19 11.58 -6.74
C LEU A 65 7.28 12.63 -5.64
N GLU A 66 7.32 13.89 -6.07
CA GLU A 66 7.35 15.03 -5.16
C GLU A 66 5.95 15.62 -4.98
N ALA A 67 5.80 16.54 -4.02
CA ALA A 67 4.50 17.14 -3.71
C ALA A 67 3.83 17.78 -4.94
N GLN A 68 4.60 18.42 -5.81
CA GLN A 68 4.05 19.03 -7.03
C GLN A 68 3.54 18.01 -8.05
N ASP A 69 3.97 16.75 -7.96
CA ASP A 69 3.50 15.68 -8.83
C ASP A 69 2.16 15.09 -8.37
N LEU A 70 1.68 15.45 -7.18
CA LEU A 70 0.61 14.77 -6.51
C LEU A 70 -0.59 15.67 -6.23
N VAL A 71 -1.77 15.11 -6.35
CA VAL A 71 -2.99 15.66 -5.78
C VAL A 71 -3.45 14.69 -4.71
N LEU A 72 -3.40 15.10 -3.45
CA LEU A 72 -3.82 14.26 -2.33
C LEU A 72 -5.35 14.28 -2.21
N GLY A 73 -5.93 13.10 -2.11
CA GLY A 73 -7.34 12.88 -1.89
C GLY A 73 -7.66 12.51 -0.44
N PRO A 74 -8.88 12.01 -0.18
CA PRO A 74 -9.30 11.68 1.18
C PRO A 74 -8.70 10.37 1.68
N GLN A 75 -8.73 10.20 3.00
CA GLN A 75 -8.57 8.89 3.61
C GLN A 75 -9.86 8.11 3.37
N VAL A 76 -9.74 6.90 2.85
CA VAL A 76 -10.92 6.11 2.44
C VAL A 76 -11.11 4.83 3.25
N TRP A 77 -10.04 4.21 3.73
CA TRP A 77 -10.11 2.97 4.51
C TRP A 77 -9.17 3.01 5.69
N GLU A 78 -9.47 2.16 6.66
CA GLU A 78 -8.56 1.88 7.78
C GLU A 78 -8.75 0.44 8.26
N GLY A 79 -7.73 -0.09 8.89
CA GLY A 79 -7.77 -1.44 9.45
C GLY A 79 -6.48 -1.82 10.13
N THR A 80 -6.51 -2.91 10.89
CA THR A 80 -5.32 -3.46 11.54
C THR A 80 -4.95 -4.78 10.89
N VAL A 81 -3.71 -4.89 10.42
CA VAL A 81 -3.18 -6.15 9.92
C VAL A 81 -2.38 -6.84 11.04
N HIS A 82 -2.60 -8.14 11.19
CA HIS A 82 -1.89 -8.97 12.15
C HIS A 82 -0.84 -9.80 11.42
N LEU A 83 0.42 -9.48 11.67
CA LEU A 83 1.57 -10.12 11.02
C LEU A 83 2.44 -10.82 12.06
N LEU A 84 3.34 -11.67 11.57
CA LEU A 84 4.45 -12.21 12.33
C LEU A 84 5.75 -11.69 11.71
N LYS A 85 6.59 -11.11 12.55
CA LYS A 85 7.94 -10.68 12.17
C LYS A 85 8.93 -11.43 13.02
N ASN A 86 9.80 -12.22 12.39
CA ASN A 86 10.72 -13.11 13.09
C ASN A 86 9.99 -14.02 14.10
N GLY A 87 8.79 -14.52 13.73
CA GLY A 87 7.97 -15.38 14.56
C GLY A 87 7.23 -14.70 15.69
N LYS A 88 7.31 -13.38 15.82
CA LYS A 88 6.62 -12.62 16.88
C LYS A 88 5.48 -11.78 16.31
N PRO A 89 4.39 -11.58 17.06
CA PRO A 89 3.28 -10.73 16.62
C PRO A 89 3.77 -9.31 16.27
N TRP A 90 3.28 -8.80 15.14
CA TRP A 90 3.62 -7.49 14.64
C TRP A 90 2.37 -6.86 14.03
N ASP A 91 1.59 -6.17 14.86
CA ASP A 91 0.33 -5.57 14.44
C ASP A 91 0.56 -4.15 13.93
N ILE A 92 -0.07 -3.84 12.78
CA ILE A 92 0.04 -2.53 12.15
C ILE A 92 -1.35 -1.97 11.90
N GLN A 93 -1.65 -0.81 12.47
CA GLN A 93 -2.83 -0.02 12.12
C GLN A 93 -2.51 0.72 10.82
N GLN A 94 -3.30 0.49 9.77
CA GLN A 94 -3.09 1.09 8.46
C GLN A 94 -4.20 2.07 8.10
N TYR A 95 -3.81 3.21 7.55
CA TYR A 95 -4.69 4.28 7.10
C TYR A 95 -4.47 4.47 5.60
N PHE A 96 -5.55 4.36 4.81
CA PHE A 96 -5.46 4.34 3.34
C PHE A 96 -5.95 5.65 2.76
N PHE A 97 -5.08 6.30 1.99
CA PHE A 97 -5.35 7.56 1.30
C PHE A 97 -5.39 7.36 -0.20
N VAL A 98 -6.16 8.19 -0.89
CA VAL A 98 -6.14 8.27 -2.35
C VAL A 98 -5.24 9.43 -2.75
N ALA A 99 -4.49 9.25 -3.81
CA ALA A 99 -3.72 10.32 -4.44
C ALA A 99 -3.69 10.12 -5.96
N TRP A 100 -3.57 11.20 -6.70
CA TRP A 100 -3.48 11.18 -8.16
C TRP A 100 -2.17 11.78 -8.61
N THR A 101 -1.62 11.23 -9.70
CA THR A 101 -0.45 11.79 -10.35
C THR A 101 -0.60 11.71 -11.87
N ARG A 102 -0.02 12.69 -12.57
CA ARG A 102 0.18 12.62 -14.03
C ARG A 102 1.59 12.14 -14.37
N ASN A 103 2.48 12.11 -13.40
CA ASN A 103 3.85 11.63 -13.58
C ASN A 103 3.87 10.11 -13.36
N GLU A 104 3.95 9.35 -14.44
CA GLU A 104 3.94 7.88 -14.38
C GLU A 104 5.33 7.26 -14.22
N ARG A 105 6.38 8.08 -14.12
CA ARG A 105 7.75 7.60 -13.91
C ARG A 105 8.00 7.36 -12.44
N LEU A 106 7.97 6.11 -12.04
CA LEU A 106 8.18 5.69 -10.66
C LEU A 106 9.58 5.09 -10.50
N HIS A 107 10.24 5.44 -9.41
CA HIS A 107 11.52 4.85 -9.04
C HIS A 107 11.73 4.95 -7.54
N PHE A 108 12.42 3.99 -6.95
CA PHE A 108 12.84 4.09 -5.57
C PHE A 108 13.83 5.24 -5.42
N HIS A 109 13.67 6.03 -4.35
CA HIS A 109 14.49 7.22 -4.14
C HIS A 109 15.35 7.09 -2.88
N HIS A 110 14.78 7.21 -1.70
CA HIS A 110 15.51 7.06 -0.44
C HIS A 110 14.90 5.95 0.40
N LEU A 111 15.37 4.71 0.17
CA LEU A 111 14.90 3.56 0.90
C LEU A 111 15.65 3.40 2.23
N ASP A 112 14.96 2.95 3.27
CA ASP A 112 15.61 2.55 4.51
C ASP A 112 16.33 1.19 4.32
N SER A 113 16.98 0.70 5.38
CA SER A 113 17.78 -0.53 5.28
C SER A 113 16.93 -1.78 4.98
N TRP A 114 15.71 -1.85 5.52
CA TRP A 114 14.79 -2.95 5.24
C TRP A 114 14.29 -2.87 3.79
N GLU A 115 13.85 -1.69 3.36
CA GLU A 115 13.34 -1.46 2.01
C GLU A 115 14.39 -1.80 0.94
N ASN A 116 15.64 -1.40 1.15
CA ASN A 116 16.73 -1.76 0.24
C ASN A 116 16.92 -3.26 0.07
N LYS A 117 16.68 -4.04 1.13
CA LYS A 117 16.83 -5.50 1.09
C LYS A 117 15.62 -6.20 0.49
N CYS A 118 14.42 -5.69 0.72
CA CYS A 118 13.18 -6.41 0.48
C CYS A 118 12.38 -5.89 -0.71
N LEU A 119 12.47 -4.58 -1.03
CA LEU A 119 11.73 -4.03 -2.17
C LEU A 119 12.41 -4.38 -3.48
N GLU A 120 11.65 -4.94 -4.41
CA GLU A 120 12.17 -5.40 -5.70
C GLU A 120 11.83 -4.47 -6.86
N LYS A 121 10.56 -4.04 -6.99
CA LYS A 121 10.11 -3.24 -8.12
C LYS A 121 8.80 -2.50 -7.86
N LEU A 122 8.54 -1.53 -8.72
CA LEU A 122 7.31 -0.75 -8.80
C LEU A 122 6.64 -1.02 -10.14
N ALA A 123 5.31 -1.08 -10.15
CA ALA A 123 4.57 -1.20 -11.40
C ALA A 123 3.17 -0.59 -11.27
N TRP A 124 2.62 -0.16 -12.42
CA TRP A 124 1.24 0.26 -12.55
C TRP A 124 0.39 -0.95 -12.89
N PHE A 125 -0.73 -1.09 -12.20
CA PHE A 125 -1.69 -2.18 -12.40
C PHE A 125 -3.07 -1.61 -12.70
N SER A 126 -3.70 -2.11 -13.76
CA SER A 126 -5.12 -1.89 -13.99
C SER A 126 -5.94 -2.77 -13.03
N LEU A 127 -7.22 -2.44 -12.85
CA LEU A 127 -8.14 -3.27 -12.06
C LEU A 127 -8.20 -4.70 -12.62
N GLU A 128 -8.20 -4.85 -13.94
CA GLU A 128 -8.22 -6.16 -14.59
C GLU A 128 -6.95 -6.97 -14.29
N GLU A 129 -5.79 -6.34 -14.30
CA GLU A 129 -4.52 -6.97 -13.93
C GLU A 129 -4.52 -7.43 -12.48
N ILE A 130 -5.12 -6.64 -11.58
CA ILE A 130 -5.24 -7.01 -10.17
C ILE A 130 -6.15 -8.24 -10.01
N LYS A 131 -7.30 -8.25 -10.70
CA LYS A 131 -8.24 -9.38 -10.67
C LYS A 131 -7.61 -10.67 -11.16
N ASN A 132 -6.75 -10.59 -12.16
CA ASN A 132 -6.14 -11.75 -12.83
C ASN A 132 -4.74 -12.09 -12.31
N SER A 133 -4.26 -11.40 -11.27
CA SER A 133 -2.92 -11.62 -10.75
C SER A 133 -2.74 -13.05 -10.22
N LYS A 134 -1.59 -13.64 -10.54
CA LYS A 134 -1.14 -14.92 -10.00
C LYS A 134 -0.23 -14.73 -8.78
N GLU A 135 0.10 -13.50 -8.46
CA GLU A 135 0.88 -13.15 -7.28
C GLU A 135 -0.03 -12.53 -6.22
N VAL A 136 0.34 -12.68 -4.95
CA VAL A 136 -0.45 -12.12 -3.84
C VAL A 136 -0.37 -10.60 -3.84
N ILE A 137 -1.52 -9.95 -3.72
CA ILE A 137 -1.64 -8.49 -3.60
C ILE A 137 -2.35 -8.16 -2.29
N TYR A 138 -1.76 -7.28 -1.50
CA TYR A 138 -2.37 -6.75 -0.27
C TYR A 138 -2.86 -5.32 -0.48
N PRO A 139 -3.98 -4.93 0.14
CA PRO A 139 -4.85 -5.77 0.96
C PRO A 139 -5.57 -6.81 0.12
N THR A 140 -5.80 -7.99 0.70
CA THR A 140 -6.58 -9.03 0.03
C THR A 140 -8.01 -8.52 -0.22
N GLY A 141 -8.54 -8.79 -1.40
CA GLY A 141 -9.84 -8.26 -1.81
C GLY A 141 -9.77 -6.85 -2.39
N LEU A 142 -8.57 -6.36 -2.70
CA LEU A 142 -8.40 -5.03 -3.30
C LEU A 142 -9.23 -4.85 -4.57
N GLU A 143 -9.38 -5.91 -5.37
CA GLU A 143 -10.21 -5.92 -6.59
C GLU A 143 -11.68 -5.60 -6.33
N ASP A 144 -12.17 -5.90 -5.15
CA ASP A 144 -13.57 -5.60 -4.76
C ASP A 144 -13.71 -4.19 -4.15
N LEU A 145 -12.64 -3.66 -3.58
CA LEU A 145 -12.63 -2.34 -2.94
C LEU A 145 -12.35 -1.19 -3.90
N LEU A 146 -11.56 -1.46 -4.95
CA LEU A 146 -11.10 -0.41 -5.88
C LEU A 146 -12.18 0.21 -6.79
N PRO A 147 -13.19 -0.51 -7.29
CA PRO A 147 -14.11 0.07 -8.27
C PRO A 147 -14.73 1.40 -7.84
N ASP A 148 -15.20 1.51 -6.62
CA ASP A 148 -15.77 2.76 -6.11
C ASP A 148 -14.73 3.87 -6.05
N ILE A 149 -13.52 3.55 -5.62
CA ILE A 149 -12.42 4.52 -5.51
C ILE A 149 -12.05 5.07 -6.90
N LEU A 150 -11.91 4.18 -7.88
CA LEU A 150 -11.58 4.58 -9.25
C LEU A 150 -12.67 5.44 -9.89
N GLN A 151 -13.93 5.31 -9.46
CA GLN A 151 -15.04 6.15 -9.88
C GLN A 151 -15.22 7.39 -9.01
N LYS A 152 -14.29 7.66 -8.10
CA LYS A 152 -14.33 8.78 -7.15
C LYS A 152 -15.56 8.75 -6.23
N LYS A 153 -16.09 7.57 -5.95
CA LYS A 153 -17.15 7.35 -4.98
C LYS A 153 -16.52 7.11 -3.61
N PHE A 154 -16.25 8.18 -2.89
CA PHE A 154 -15.54 8.10 -1.61
C PHE A 154 -16.54 8.04 -0.46
N PRO A 155 -16.21 7.26 0.61
CA PRO A 155 -17.04 7.25 1.81
C PRO A 155 -16.91 8.58 2.56
N GLU A 156 -17.96 8.99 3.27
CA GLU A 156 -17.93 10.20 4.12
C GLU A 156 -16.93 10.07 5.26
N LYS A 157 -16.76 8.86 5.78
CA LYS A 157 -15.77 8.50 6.82
C LYS A 157 -14.98 7.32 6.33
N PRO A 158 -13.71 7.17 6.78
CA PRO A 158 -12.94 5.99 6.41
C PRO A 158 -13.68 4.70 6.75
N THR A 159 -13.77 3.82 5.75
CA THR A 159 -14.44 2.54 5.91
C THR A 159 -13.51 1.55 6.60
N PRO A 160 -13.92 0.93 7.72
CA PRO A 160 -13.16 -0.19 8.29
C PRO A 160 -13.12 -1.35 7.30
N ILE A 161 -11.92 -1.86 7.03
CA ILE A 161 -11.75 -3.02 6.16
C ILE A 161 -10.99 -4.12 6.89
N ASP A 162 -11.28 -5.37 6.51
CA ASP A 162 -10.61 -6.53 7.07
C ASP A 162 -9.30 -6.79 6.30
N LEU A 163 -8.17 -6.49 6.94
CA LEU A 163 -6.85 -6.69 6.37
C LEU A 163 -6.28 -8.10 6.59
N ASN A 164 -7.07 -8.98 7.22
CA ASN A 164 -6.61 -10.31 7.60
C ASN A 164 -7.29 -11.42 6.80
N LYS A 165 -8.01 -11.07 5.74
CA LYS A 165 -8.62 -12.06 4.84
C LYS A 165 -7.52 -12.87 4.15
N LYS A 166 -7.76 -14.17 4.00
CA LYS A 166 -6.86 -15.03 3.25
C LYS A 166 -6.84 -14.66 1.77
N SER A 167 -5.65 -14.76 1.18
CA SER A 167 -5.51 -14.62 -0.26
C SER A 167 -6.27 -15.72 -0.98
N LYS A 168 -6.76 -15.42 -2.20
CA LYS A 168 -7.38 -16.41 -3.09
C LYS A 168 -6.34 -17.38 -3.69
N LEU A 169 -5.07 -17.03 -3.59
CA LEU A 169 -3.97 -17.78 -4.20
C LEU A 169 -3.38 -18.81 -3.23
#